data_5cf26fae16ad8a9a4a4c5a5cdca8742f
#
_entry.id   5cf26fae16ad8a9a4a4c5a5cdca8742f
#
_cell.length_a   1.000
_cell.length_b   1.000
_cell.length_c   1.000
_cell.angle_alpha   90.00
_cell.angle_beta   90.00
_cell.angle_gamma   90.00
#
_symmetry.space_group_name_H-M   'P 1'
#
loop_
_entity.id
_entity.type
_entity.pdbx_description
1 polymer ?
#
loop_
_entity_poly.entity_id
_entity_poly.type
_entity_poly.pdbx_seq_one_letter_code
_entity_poly.pdbx_strand_id
1 'polypeptide(L)'
;LISGGKVICCGDGATTALANHFAQLLLDQFETERPTLPALALLPHNHSLQHCHNEDYLARQIKALGQHNDVLLVVSLTGTEPNLIKAVEAAVTNDMKVIALTVDNSGELSGLLNQQDVELKVPAHRPARIFECYTFLLHALCELIDITLFPQQGDL
;
A
#
# COMPACT_ATOMS: atom_id res chain seq x y z
N LEU A 1 -2.44 11.05 -7.03
CA LEU A 1 -1.36 12.05 -6.91
C LEU A 1 -1.70 13.30 -7.71
N ILE A 2 -1.98 13.19 -9.00
CA ILE A 2 -2.31 14.34 -9.88
C ILE A 2 -3.52 15.14 -9.35
N SER A 3 -4.48 14.48 -8.72
CA SER A 3 -5.69 15.08 -8.16
C SER A 3 -5.52 15.62 -6.74
N GLY A 4 -4.28 15.74 -6.25
CA GLY A 4 -3.98 16.22 -4.90
C GLY A 4 -4.10 15.18 -3.79
N GLY A 5 -4.29 13.89 -4.14
CA GLY A 5 -4.29 12.79 -3.18
C GLY A 5 -2.88 12.33 -2.80
N LYS A 6 -2.80 11.54 -1.73
CA LYS A 6 -1.57 10.88 -1.23
C LYS A 6 -1.67 9.37 -1.32
N VAL A 7 -0.53 8.69 -1.18
CA VAL A 7 -0.47 7.24 -1.02
C VAL A 7 -0.34 6.90 0.47
N ILE A 8 -1.27 6.11 0.98
CA ILE A 8 -1.21 5.55 2.34
C ILE A 8 -0.79 4.09 2.19
N CYS A 9 0.32 3.70 2.83
CA CYS A 9 0.87 2.36 2.72
C CYS A 9 0.71 1.60 4.03
N CYS A 10 0.26 0.36 3.97
CA CYS A 10 0.16 -0.50 5.14
C CYS A 10 0.53 -1.95 4.82
N GLY A 11 1.03 -2.63 5.84
CA GLY A 11 1.35 -4.04 5.85
C GLY A 11 1.18 -4.59 7.27
N ASP A 12 1.31 -5.89 7.42
CA ASP A 12 1.29 -6.58 8.70
C ASP A 12 2.54 -7.41 8.92
N GLY A 13 3.07 -7.41 10.13
CA GLY A 13 4.31 -8.12 10.45
C GLY A 13 5.46 -7.69 9.52
N ALA A 14 6.04 -8.64 8.80
CA ALA A 14 7.17 -8.39 7.92
C ALA A 14 6.84 -7.45 6.75
N THR A 15 5.61 -7.46 6.25
CA THR A 15 5.24 -6.60 5.11
C THR A 15 5.11 -5.13 5.47
N THR A 16 5.06 -4.78 6.75
CA THR A 16 5.17 -3.39 7.22
C THR A 16 6.46 -2.74 6.73
N ALA A 17 7.56 -3.49 6.67
CA ALA A 17 8.83 -2.98 6.15
C ALA A 17 8.74 -2.60 4.67
N LEU A 18 8.04 -3.40 3.86
CA LEU A 18 7.81 -3.10 2.44
C LEU A 18 6.90 -1.88 2.24
N ALA A 19 5.84 -1.78 3.01
CA ALA A 19 4.95 -0.62 2.99
C ALA A 19 5.70 0.68 3.34
N ASN A 20 6.54 0.63 4.38
CA ASN A 20 7.39 1.76 4.76
C ASN A 20 8.44 2.07 3.69
N HIS A 21 9.09 1.06 3.12
CA HIS A 21 10.07 1.23 2.05
C HIS A 21 9.45 1.97 0.84
N PHE A 22 8.29 1.52 0.37
CA PHE A 22 7.61 2.18 -0.74
C PHE A 22 7.23 3.63 -0.45
N ALA A 23 6.70 3.91 0.75
CA ALA A 23 6.39 5.28 1.15
C ALA A 23 7.64 6.17 1.16
N GLN A 24 8.79 5.65 1.62
CA GLN A 24 10.05 6.41 1.60
C GLN A 24 10.54 6.66 0.17
N LEU A 25 10.43 5.70 -0.74
CA LEU A 25 10.78 5.90 -2.15
C LEU A 25 9.93 7.00 -2.82
N LEU A 26 8.67 7.14 -2.44
CA LEU A 26 7.80 8.21 -2.93
C LEU A 26 8.16 9.57 -2.32
N LEU A 27 8.43 9.62 -1.01
CA LEU A 27 8.78 10.84 -0.28
C LEU A 27 10.15 11.40 -0.65
N ASP A 28 11.10 10.55 -0.95
CA ASP A 28 12.45 10.93 -1.34
C ASP A 28 12.58 10.89 -2.87
N GLN A 29 13.22 9.89 -3.40
CA GLN A 29 13.35 9.62 -4.84
C GLN A 29 13.59 8.12 -5.04
N PHE A 30 13.33 7.60 -6.23
CA PHE A 30 13.65 6.21 -6.55
C PHE A 30 15.05 6.12 -7.16
N GLU A 31 15.22 6.35 -8.44
CA GLU A 31 16.52 6.30 -9.13
C GLU A 31 16.97 7.66 -9.67
N THR A 32 16.01 8.51 -10.00
CA THR A 32 16.26 9.83 -10.58
C THR A 32 15.77 10.94 -9.65
N GLU A 33 16.45 12.07 -9.67
CA GLU A 33 16.02 13.25 -8.92
C GLU A 33 14.68 13.78 -9.46
N ARG A 34 13.73 13.96 -8.56
CA ARG A 34 12.38 14.47 -8.86
C ARG A 34 11.75 15.16 -7.66
N PRO A 35 10.67 15.93 -7.84
CA PRO A 35 9.89 16.44 -6.72
C PRO A 35 9.34 15.31 -5.83
N THR A 36 9.27 15.58 -4.53
CA THR A 36 8.71 14.65 -3.54
C THR A 36 7.24 14.36 -3.82
N LEU A 37 6.81 13.12 -3.61
CA LEU A 37 5.41 12.69 -3.76
C LEU A 37 4.78 12.44 -2.39
N PRO A 38 3.53 12.86 -2.17
CA PRO A 38 2.88 12.72 -0.87
C PRO A 38 2.58 11.24 -0.57
N ALA A 39 3.26 10.70 0.41
CA ALA A 39 3.10 9.31 0.86
C ALA A 39 3.18 9.21 2.39
N LEU A 40 2.58 8.18 2.95
CA LEU A 40 2.53 7.91 4.38
C LEU A 40 2.51 6.41 4.63
N ALA A 41 3.44 5.90 5.44
CA ALA A 41 3.37 4.52 5.93
C ALA A 41 2.67 4.47 7.29
N LEU A 42 1.65 3.61 7.41
CA LEU A 42 1.01 3.32 8.67
C LEU A 42 1.81 2.28 9.43
N LEU A 43 2.26 2.63 10.62
CA LEU A 43 3.04 1.74 11.48
C LEU A 43 2.16 1.18 12.61
N PRO A 44 2.42 -0.06 13.06
CA PRO A 44 1.75 -0.61 14.22
C PRO A 44 2.04 0.26 15.45
N HIS A 45 0.99 0.65 16.15
CA HIS A 45 1.13 1.39 17.42
C HIS A 45 1.26 0.42 18.58
N ASN A 46 2.48 0.19 19.04
CA ASN A 46 2.78 -0.65 20.20
C ASN A 46 2.52 0.05 21.56
N HIS A 47 2.01 1.28 21.55
CA HIS A 47 1.92 2.14 22.73
C HIS A 47 0.54 2.75 22.96
N SER A 48 -0.54 2.01 22.63
CA SER A 48 -1.87 2.43 23.03
C SER A 48 -2.01 2.28 24.55
N LEU A 49 -2.28 3.39 25.25
CA LEU A 49 -2.50 3.39 26.70
C LEU A 49 -3.79 2.68 27.11
N GLN A 50 -4.69 2.40 26.19
CA GLN A 50 -5.95 1.70 26.42
C GLN A 50 -6.34 0.85 25.20
N HIS A 51 -6.63 -0.40 25.46
CA HIS A 51 -7.39 -1.44 24.74
C HIS A 51 -7.91 -1.10 23.33
N CYS A 52 -7.05 -0.67 22.42
CA CYS A 52 -7.32 -0.81 21.00
C CYS A 52 -7.18 -2.30 20.68
N HIS A 53 -8.26 -2.95 20.22
CA HIS A 53 -8.12 -4.26 19.64
C HIS A 53 -7.04 -4.18 18.57
N ASN A 54 -6.07 -5.07 18.62
CA ASN A 54 -4.87 -5.03 17.76
C ASN A 54 -5.24 -5.04 16.26
N GLU A 55 -6.44 -5.50 15.92
CA GLU A 55 -6.98 -5.59 14.57
C GLU A 55 -7.50 -4.26 14.00
N ASP A 56 -7.76 -3.25 14.84
CA ASP A 56 -8.39 -1.99 14.41
C ASP A 56 -7.41 -0.83 14.19
N TYR A 57 -6.14 -1.00 14.53
CA TYR A 57 -5.20 0.12 14.55
C TYR A 57 -4.97 0.75 13.17
N LEU A 58 -4.89 -0.04 12.10
CA LEU A 58 -4.74 0.46 10.73
C LEU A 58 -6.03 1.13 10.25
N ALA A 59 -7.17 0.47 10.46
CA ALA A 59 -8.48 1.00 10.07
C ALA A 59 -8.78 2.35 10.73
N ARG A 60 -8.42 2.52 12.00
CA ARG A 60 -8.59 3.81 12.71
C ARG A 60 -7.75 4.92 12.12
N GLN A 61 -6.49 4.63 11.76
CA GLN A 61 -5.62 5.60 11.11
C GLN A 61 -6.14 5.97 9.72
N ILE A 62 -6.61 4.99 8.93
CA ILE A 62 -7.19 5.23 7.61
C ILE A 62 -8.46 6.07 7.71
N LYS A 63 -9.36 5.77 8.67
CA LYS A 63 -10.55 6.59 8.90
C LYS A 63 -10.23 8.05 9.26
N ALA A 64 -9.13 8.29 9.97
CA ALA A 64 -8.73 9.63 10.39
C ALA A 64 -7.97 10.40 9.30
N LEU A 65 -7.15 9.73 8.48
CA LEU A 65 -6.18 10.35 7.58
C LEU A 65 -6.54 10.20 6.11
N GLY A 66 -7.31 9.15 5.76
CA GLY A 66 -7.69 8.84 4.40
C GLY A 66 -8.78 9.78 3.89
N GLN A 67 -8.64 10.22 2.66
CA GLN A 67 -9.57 11.10 1.97
C GLN A 67 -9.92 10.54 0.59
N HIS A 68 -11.03 10.98 0.05
CA HIS A 68 -11.36 10.76 -1.36
C HIS A 68 -10.17 11.22 -2.23
N ASN A 69 -9.82 10.50 -3.26
CA ASN A 69 -8.63 10.63 -4.12
C ASN A 69 -7.30 10.12 -3.52
N ASP A 70 -7.26 9.68 -2.27
CA ASP A 70 -6.10 8.95 -1.77
C ASP A 70 -6.07 7.52 -2.30
N VAL A 71 -4.89 6.93 -2.29
CA VAL A 71 -4.67 5.54 -2.66
C VAL A 71 -4.17 4.79 -1.44
N LEU A 72 -4.83 3.67 -1.09
CA LEU A 72 -4.29 2.72 -0.13
C LEU A 72 -3.44 1.69 -0.87
N LEU A 73 -2.15 1.60 -0.54
CA LEU A 73 -1.33 0.44 -0.88
C LEU A 73 -1.33 -0.54 0.30
N VAL A 74 -1.84 -1.74 0.10
CA VAL A 74 -1.85 -2.80 1.10
C VAL A 74 -0.96 -3.96 0.66
N VAL A 75 -0.08 -4.42 1.55
CA VAL A 75 0.86 -5.52 1.29
C VAL A 75 0.56 -6.68 2.24
N SER A 76 -0.02 -7.75 1.70
CA SER A 76 -0.49 -8.92 2.44
C SER A 76 0.27 -10.18 2.05
N LEU A 77 0.64 -11.03 3.01
CA LEU A 77 1.26 -12.35 2.76
C LEU A 77 0.24 -13.47 2.59
N THR A 78 -0.94 -13.33 3.16
CA THR A 78 -1.95 -14.42 3.21
C THR A 78 -3.30 -14.01 2.63
N GLY A 79 -3.61 -12.71 2.60
CA GLY A 79 -4.92 -12.18 2.22
C GLY A 79 -6.00 -12.38 3.28
N THR A 80 -5.62 -12.80 4.49
CA THR A 80 -6.53 -13.11 5.60
C THR A 80 -6.16 -12.40 6.90
N GLU A 81 -5.21 -11.47 6.87
CA GLU A 81 -4.80 -10.70 8.05
C GLU A 81 -5.93 -9.75 8.47
N PRO A 82 -6.51 -9.90 9.68
CA PRO A 82 -7.72 -9.17 10.09
C PRO A 82 -7.53 -7.64 10.09
N ASN A 83 -6.35 -7.16 10.48
CA ASN A 83 -6.02 -5.74 10.47
C ASN A 83 -5.92 -5.16 9.05
N LEU A 84 -5.42 -5.92 8.06
CA LEU A 84 -5.39 -5.49 6.67
C LEU A 84 -6.78 -5.51 6.03
N ILE A 85 -7.59 -6.52 6.35
CA ILE A 85 -9.00 -6.60 5.92
C ILE A 85 -9.75 -5.35 6.40
N LYS A 86 -9.68 -5.03 7.70
CA LYS A 86 -10.31 -3.83 8.27
C LYS A 86 -9.73 -2.53 7.69
N ALA A 87 -8.46 -2.52 7.32
CA ALA A 87 -7.84 -1.38 6.65
C ALA A 87 -8.46 -1.14 5.25
N VAL A 88 -8.64 -2.21 4.47
CA VAL A 88 -9.30 -2.12 3.15
C VAL A 88 -10.75 -1.68 3.29
N GLU A 89 -11.52 -2.24 4.24
CA GLU A 89 -12.89 -1.81 4.52
C GLU A 89 -12.98 -0.31 4.87
N ALA A 90 -12.03 0.18 5.66
CA ALA A 90 -11.95 1.60 6.01
C ALA A 90 -11.61 2.47 4.79
N ALA A 91 -10.72 2.02 3.91
CA ALA A 91 -10.39 2.73 2.67
C ALA A 91 -11.59 2.81 1.72
N VAL A 92 -12.30 1.71 1.54
CA VAL A 92 -13.55 1.67 0.74
C VAL A 92 -14.59 2.62 1.33
N THR A 93 -14.74 2.67 2.65
CA THR A 93 -15.66 3.58 3.33
C THR A 93 -15.31 5.05 3.11
N ASN A 94 -14.02 5.38 2.98
CA ASN A 94 -13.51 6.73 2.70
C ASN A 94 -13.43 7.04 1.20
N ASP A 95 -13.98 6.17 0.35
CA ASP A 95 -13.97 6.29 -1.12
C ASP A 95 -12.55 6.43 -1.71
N MET A 96 -11.61 5.72 -1.10
CA MET A 96 -10.23 5.61 -1.57
C MET A 96 -10.10 4.49 -2.62
N LYS A 97 -9.10 4.60 -3.48
CA LYS A 97 -8.68 3.50 -4.35
C LYS A 97 -7.72 2.57 -3.60
N VAL A 98 -7.77 1.28 -3.93
CA VAL A 98 -6.88 0.29 -3.31
C VAL A 98 -5.95 -0.34 -4.36
N ILE A 99 -4.68 -0.42 -4.02
CA ILE A 99 -3.69 -1.27 -4.71
C ILE A 99 -3.26 -2.34 -3.71
N ALA A 100 -3.57 -3.59 -4.01
CA ALA A 100 -3.26 -4.72 -3.14
C ALA A 100 -2.16 -5.60 -3.74
N LEU A 101 -1.09 -5.84 -2.98
CA LEU A 101 -0.11 -6.89 -3.27
C LEU A 101 -0.52 -8.12 -2.47
N THR A 102 -0.84 -9.21 -3.19
CA THR A 102 -1.40 -10.42 -2.61
C THR A 102 -0.77 -11.68 -3.23
N VAL A 103 -1.14 -12.84 -2.69
CA VAL A 103 -0.77 -14.15 -3.21
C VAL A 103 -1.98 -14.85 -3.84
N ASP A 104 -1.76 -15.93 -4.58
CA ASP A 104 -2.82 -16.64 -5.32
C ASP A 104 -4.07 -17.02 -4.50
N ASN A 105 -3.91 -17.30 -3.20
CA ASN A 105 -4.99 -17.74 -2.31
C ASN A 105 -5.47 -16.66 -1.34
N SER A 106 -5.43 -15.39 -1.72
CA SER A 106 -5.80 -14.24 -0.88
C SER A 106 -7.31 -13.93 -0.86
N GLY A 107 -8.14 -14.96 -0.77
CA GLY A 107 -9.58 -14.91 -1.04
C GLY A 107 -10.38 -13.84 -0.30
N GLU A 108 -10.13 -13.62 1.00
CA GLU A 108 -10.91 -12.67 1.80
C GLU A 108 -10.59 -11.22 1.41
N LEU A 109 -9.32 -10.85 1.36
CA LEU A 109 -8.90 -9.50 0.96
C LEU A 109 -9.26 -9.21 -0.50
N SER A 110 -9.04 -10.19 -1.41
CA SER A 110 -9.41 -10.07 -2.82
C SER A 110 -10.91 -9.85 -3.01
N GLY A 111 -11.74 -10.43 -2.14
CA GLY A 111 -13.20 -10.28 -2.17
C GLY A 111 -13.72 -8.88 -1.81
N LEU A 112 -12.89 -8.05 -1.17
CA LEU A 112 -13.25 -6.67 -0.82
C LEU A 112 -12.97 -5.66 -1.95
N LEU A 113 -12.12 -6.04 -2.91
CA LEU A 113 -11.70 -5.15 -3.99
C LEU A 113 -12.80 -5.00 -5.03
N ASN A 114 -12.96 -3.79 -5.54
CA ASN A 114 -13.92 -3.46 -6.59
C ASN A 114 -13.23 -3.28 -7.95
N GLN A 115 -14.00 -2.99 -9.00
CA GLN A 115 -13.48 -2.86 -10.37
C GLN A 115 -12.50 -1.68 -10.59
N GLN A 116 -12.44 -0.74 -9.66
CA GLN A 116 -11.54 0.41 -9.75
C GLN A 116 -10.24 0.19 -8.98
N ASP A 117 -10.18 -0.89 -8.21
CA ASP A 117 -9.00 -1.28 -7.44
C ASP A 117 -8.08 -2.15 -8.30
N VAL A 118 -6.82 -2.23 -7.89
CA VAL A 118 -5.80 -3.03 -8.59
C VAL A 118 -5.27 -4.09 -7.65
N GLU A 119 -5.33 -5.33 -8.07
CA GLU A 119 -4.71 -6.43 -7.34
C GLU A 119 -3.54 -7.01 -8.13
N LEU A 120 -2.35 -7.00 -7.51
CA LEU A 120 -1.12 -7.58 -8.04
C LEU A 120 -0.86 -8.89 -7.31
N LYS A 121 -1.22 -10.02 -7.95
CA LYS A 121 -1.04 -11.36 -7.39
C LYS A 121 0.32 -11.94 -7.73
N VAL A 122 0.99 -12.47 -6.73
CA VAL A 122 2.29 -13.15 -6.90
C VAL A 122 2.07 -14.66 -6.78
N PRO A 123 2.41 -15.45 -7.81
CA PRO A 123 2.28 -16.91 -7.80
C PRO A 123 3.43 -17.57 -7.05
N ALA A 124 3.62 -17.21 -5.79
CA ALA A 124 4.66 -17.76 -4.92
C ALA A 124 4.06 -18.19 -3.59
N HIS A 125 4.62 -19.26 -3.00
CA HIS A 125 4.12 -19.86 -1.76
C HIS A 125 5.10 -19.73 -0.60
N ARG A 126 6.37 -19.43 -0.88
CA ARG A 126 7.41 -19.28 0.14
C ARG A 126 7.52 -17.81 0.53
N PRO A 127 7.40 -17.45 1.82
CA PRO A 127 7.42 -16.06 2.27
C PRO A 127 8.60 -15.24 1.74
N ALA A 128 9.82 -15.82 1.70
CA ALA A 128 10.99 -15.14 1.16
C ALA A 128 10.84 -14.79 -0.33
N ARG A 129 10.26 -15.69 -1.13
CA ARG A 129 10.04 -15.45 -2.57
C ARG A 129 8.93 -14.42 -2.80
N ILE A 130 7.88 -14.46 -1.98
CA ILE A 130 6.81 -13.46 -2.01
C ILE A 130 7.40 -12.07 -1.71
N PHE A 131 8.23 -11.98 -0.66
CA PHE A 131 8.85 -10.71 -0.26
C PHE A 131 9.76 -10.12 -1.36
N GLU A 132 10.55 -10.95 -2.03
CA GLU A 132 11.40 -10.55 -3.17
C GLU A 132 10.56 -10.07 -4.35
N CYS A 133 9.49 -10.81 -4.70
CA CYS A 133 8.57 -10.40 -5.76
C CYS A 133 7.87 -9.08 -5.42
N TYR A 134 7.42 -8.90 -4.18
CA TYR A 134 6.81 -7.65 -3.74
C TYR A 134 7.79 -6.48 -3.82
N THR A 135 9.05 -6.67 -3.41
CA THR A 135 10.09 -5.64 -3.55
C THR A 135 10.24 -5.23 -5.01
N PHE A 136 10.33 -6.20 -5.92
CA PHE A 136 10.41 -5.93 -7.36
C PHE A 136 9.18 -5.16 -7.87
N LEU A 137 7.97 -5.57 -7.49
CA LEU A 137 6.73 -4.89 -7.89
C LEU A 137 6.64 -3.47 -7.38
N LEU A 138 7.06 -3.22 -6.13
CA LEU A 138 7.09 -1.88 -5.56
C LEU A 138 8.09 -0.96 -6.29
N HIS A 139 9.26 -1.47 -6.65
CA HIS A 139 10.23 -0.72 -7.47
C HIS A 139 9.68 -0.43 -8.87
N ALA A 140 9.06 -1.42 -9.52
CA ALA A 140 8.42 -1.22 -10.82
C ALA A 140 7.27 -0.19 -10.75
N LEU A 141 6.50 -0.16 -9.67
CA LEU A 141 5.49 0.87 -9.43
C LEU A 141 6.12 2.26 -9.27
N CYS A 142 7.25 2.39 -8.57
CA CYS A 142 7.96 3.66 -8.47
C CYS A 142 8.42 4.15 -9.84
N GLU A 143 9.03 3.28 -10.64
CA GLU A 143 9.47 3.59 -12.01
C GLU A 143 8.31 4.05 -12.89
N LEU A 144 7.19 3.32 -12.87
CA LEU A 144 5.98 3.69 -13.62
C LEU A 144 5.40 5.03 -13.19
N ILE A 145 5.41 5.33 -11.88
CA ILE A 145 4.97 6.61 -11.34
C ILE A 145 5.89 7.72 -11.84
N ASP A 146 7.20 7.52 -11.77
CA ASP A 146 8.20 8.51 -12.18
C ASP A 146 8.10 8.81 -13.69
N ILE A 147 8.03 7.79 -14.55
CA ILE A 147 7.84 7.96 -16.00
C ILE A 147 6.52 8.68 -16.32
N THR A 148 5.45 8.36 -15.56
CA THR A 148 4.12 8.93 -15.82
C THR A 148 4.02 10.38 -15.38
N LEU A 149 4.58 10.73 -14.22
CA LEU A 149 4.46 12.06 -13.63
C LEU A 149 5.58 13.00 -14.07
N PHE A 150 6.75 12.48 -14.38
CA PHE A 150 7.95 13.23 -14.70
C PHE A 150 8.63 12.69 -15.98
N PRO A 151 7.93 12.68 -17.14
CA PRO A 151 8.53 12.18 -18.37
C PRO A 151 9.80 12.96 -18.71
N GLN A 152 10.91 12.25 -18.85
CA GLN A 152 12.18 12.84 -19.27
C GLN A 152 12.02 13.41 -20.70
N GLN A 153 12.45 14.64 -20.92
CA GLN A 153 12.50 15.21 -22.28
C GLN A 153 13.61 14.53 -23.06
N GLY A 154 13.33 13.39 -23.66
CA GLY A 154 14.31 12.65 -24.48
C GLY A 154 13.91 11.23 -24.87
N ASP A 155 12.87 10.67 -24.32
CA ASP A 155 12.43 9.29 -24.59
C ASP A 155 11.20 9.22 -25.54
N LEU A 156 11.13 10.13 -26.52
CA LEU A 156 10.18 10.07 -27.64
C LEU A 156 10.91 9.84 -28.95
#